data_65fed1f7cca6b8b7346345c6351fbb20
#
_entry.id   65fed1f7cca6b8b7346345c6351fbb20
#
_cell.length_a   1.000
_cell.length_b   1.000
_cell.length_c   1.000
_cell.angle_alpha   90.00
_cell.angle_beta   90.00
_cell.angle_gamma   90.00
#
_symmetry.space_group_name_H-M   'P 1'
#
loop_
_entity.id
_entity.type
_entity.pdbx_description
1 polymer ?
#
loop_
_entity_poly.entity_id
_entity_poly.type
_entity_poly.pdbx_seq_one_letter_code
_entity_poly.pdbx_strand_id
1 'polypeptide(L)'
;AEILRKTGNLLKQKGYEVLVFDLINPAASFCYNPFVYVHDDREVLTLIENLIQNTTPSHSKSSDPFWEKSETALLQALMLYLLHEAPPEEQNFSMVMEMIAAAEVHEDDDTYQSTLDILFARLEMREPDSIACKQYRIFKQAAGKTAKSILVSVGVRLAAFNLQSIAKLTMTDELHLQELG
;
A
#
# COMPACT_ATOMS: atom_id res chain seq x y z
N ALA A 1 -25.19 -4.50 -6.27
CA ALA A 1 -25.90 -4.13 -7.53
C ALA A 1 -27.43 -4.26 -7.40
N GLU A 2 -27.98 -5.33 -6.79
CA GLU A 2 -29.44 -5.54 -6.70
C GLU A 2 -30.11 -4.54 -5.73
N ILE A 3 -29.52 -4.32 -4.57
CA ILE A 3 -30.01 -3.34 -3.57
C ILE A 3 -30.04 -1.94 -4.21
N LEU A 4 -28.97 -1.53 -4.87
CA LEU A 4 -28.88 -0.23 -5.52
C LEU A 4 -30.00 -0.05 -6.57
N ARG A 5 -30.29 -1.07 -7.38
CA ARG A 5 -31.39 -1.01 -8.37
C ARG A 5 -32.77 -0.88 -7.74
N LYS A 6 -33.00 -1.54 -6.59
CA LYS A 6 -34.30 -1.54 -5.91
C LYS A 6 -34.52 -0.30 -5.05
N THR A 7 -33.48 0.24 -4.42
CA THR A 7 -33.63 1.30 -3.41
C THR A 7 -32.93 2.61 -3.75
N GLY A 8 -32.00 2.63 -4.70
CA GLY A 8 -31.18 3.80 -5.01
C GLY A 8 -31.98 5.03 -5.38
N ASN A 9 -33.01 4.88 -6.24
CA ASN A 9 -33.90 6.00 -6.60
C ASN A 9 -34.71 6.51 -5.40
N LEU A 10 -35.18 5.62 -4.53
CA LEU A 10 -35.91 6.00 -3.32
C LEU A 10 -35.04 6.79 -2.34
N LEU A 11 -33.78 6.35 -2.16
CA LEU A 11 -32.82 7.06 -1.32
C LEU A 11 -32.53 8.45 -1.86
N LYS A 12 -32.24 8.57 -3.18
CA LYS A 12 -32.07 9.89 -3.81
C LYS A 12 -33.27 10.81 -3.67
N GLN A 13 -34.49 10.28 -3.84
CA GLN A 13 -35.73 11.06 -3.63
C GLN A 13 -35.93 11.55 -2.19
N LYS A 14 -35.34 10.82 -1.23
CA LYS A 14 -35.33 11.20 0.19
C LYS A 14 -34.17 12.11 0.58
N GLY A 15 -33.33 12.54 -0.38
CA GLY A 15 -32.23 13.47 -0.17
C GLY A 15 -30.91 12.81 0.26
N TYR A 16 -30.82 11.47 0.21
CA TYR A 16 -29.55 10.78 0.45
C TYR A 16 -28.66 10.86 -0.78
N GLU A 17 -27.40 11.13 -0.55
CA GLU A 17 -26.34 10.88 -1.54
C GLU A 17 -26.06 9.38 -1.61
N VAL A 18 -25.93 8.85 -2.81
CA VAL A 18 -25.67 7.41 -3.03
C VAL A 18 -24.33 7.28 -3.75
N LEU A 19 -23.31 6.94 -2.98
CA LEU A 19 -21.97 6.68 -3.48
C LEU A 19 -21.84 5.19 -3.84
N VAL A 20 -21.19 4.90 -4.96
CA VAL A 20 -21.04 3.54 -5.48
C VAL A 20 -19.56 3.25 -5.69
N PHE A 21 -19.03 2.27 -4.97
CA PHE A 21 -17.71 1.71 -5.21
C PHE A 21 -17.87 0.41 -6.01
N ASP A 22 -17.42 0.42 -7.27
CA ASP A 22 -17.64 -0.66 -8.23
C ASP A 22 -16.31 -1.08 -8.90
N LEU A 23 -15.78 -2.23 -8.48
CA LEU A 23 -14.56 -2.82 -9.05
C LEU A 23 -14.79 -3.52 -10.39
N ILE A 24 -16.07 -3.80 -10.77
CA ILE A 24 -16.42 -4.44 -12.05
C ILE A 24 -16.48 -3.40 -13.17
N ASN A 25 -17.02 -2.21 -12.84
CA ASN A 25 -17.07 -1.08 -13.76
C ASN A 25 -16.39 0.16 -13.14
N PRO A 26 -15.05 0.18 -13.12
CA PRO A 26 -14.28 1.24 -12.47
C PRO A 26 -14.55 2.64 -13.03
N ALA A 27 -14.96 2.74 -14.29
CA ALA A 27 -15.25 4.01 -14.94
C ALA A 27 -16.51 4.72 -14.37
N ALA A 28 -17.38 3.99 -13.69
CA ALA A 28 -18.58 4.51 -13.05
C ALA A 28 -18.53 4.43 -11.53
N SER A 29 -17.34 4.22 -10.97
CA SER A 29 -17.09 4.07 -9.54
C SER A 29 -16.57 5.37 -8.94
N PHE A 30 -16.94 5.66 -7.70
CA PHE A 30 -16.23 6.63 -6.87
C PHE A 30 -14.86 6.07 -6.46
N CYS A 31 -13.87 6.94 -6.30
CA CYS A 31 -12.53 6.58 -5.89
C CYS A 31 -12.47 6.35 -4.38
N TYR A 32 -11.61 5.42 -3.95
CA TYR A 32 -11.35 5.10 -2.56
C TYR A 32 -9.84 4.94 -2.33
N ASN A 33 -9.25 5.85 -1.59
CA ASN A 33 -7.86 5.78 -1.18
C ASN A 33 -7.78 5.39 0.31
N PRO A 34 -7.34 4.18 0.66
CA PRO A 34 -7.27 3.75 2.05
C PRO A 34 -6.28 4.55 2.89
N PHE A 35 -5.28 5.22 2.30
CA PHE A 35 -4.35 6.07 3.05
C PHE A 35 -5.03 7.26 3.72
N VAL A 36 -6.12 7.77 3.17
CA VAL A 36 -6.90 8.87 3.76
C VAL A 36 -7.50 8.50 5.12
N TYR A 37 -7.67 7.21 5.38
CA TYR A 37 -8.25 6.66 6.62
C TYR A 37 -7.20 6.11 7.58
N VAL A 38 -5.92 6.36 7.31
CA VAL A 38 -4.80 5.94 8.15
C VAL A 38 -4.21 7.17 8.82
N HIS A 39 -4.26 7.22 10.15
CA HIS A 39 -3.88 8.40 10.92
C HIS A 39 -2.69 8.15 11.88
N ASP A 40 -2.36 6.88 12.11
CA ASP A 40 -1.23 6.50 12.97
C ASP A 40 -0.50 5.23 12.45
N ASP A 41 0.66 4.95 13.05
CA ASP A 41 1.52 3.84 12.67
C ASP A 41 0.85 2.47 12.87
N ARG A 42 -0.11 2.34 13.79
CA ARG A 42 -0.83 1.08 14.06
C ARG A 42 -1.85 0.81 12.98
N GLU A 43 -2.50 1.86 12.48
CA GLU A 43 -3.45 1.74 11.39
C GLU A 43 -2.74 1.37 10.08
N VAL A 44 -1.49 1.82 9.87
CA VAL A 44 -0.62 1.32 8.77
C VAL A 44 -0.43 -0.20 8.89
N LEU A 45 -0.08 -0.70 10.09
CA LEU A 45 0.05 -2.14 10.31
C LEU A 45 -1.25 -2.89 10.02
N THR A 46 -2.38 -2.38 10.49
CA THR A 46 -3.69 -2.98 10.24
C THR A 46 -4.00 -3.05 8.74
N LEU A 47 -3.69 -1.99 7.99
CA LEU A 47 -3.87 -1.97 6.54
C LEU A 47 -2.97 -3.01 5.85
N ILE A 48 -1.71 -3.14 6.27
CA ILE A 48 -0.77 -4.14 5.75
C ILE A 48 -1.24 -5.56 6.07
N GLU A 49 -1.66 -5.83 7.31
CA GLU A 49 -2.19 -7.13 7.72
C GLU A 49 -3.40 -7.54 6.87
N ASN A 50 -4.34 -6.64 6.68
CA ASN A 50 -5.49 -6.85 5.81
C ASN A 50 -5.07 -7.14 4.36
N LEU A 51 -4.11 -6.40 3.82
CA LEU A 51 -3.56 -6.62 2.49
C LEU A 51 -2.94 -8.02 2.36
N ILE A 52 -2.08 -8.40 3.30
CA ILE A 52 -1.41 -9.70 3.31
C ILE A 52 -2.44 -10.84 3.42
N GLN A 53 -3.38 -10.75 4.36
CA GLN A 53 -4.40 -11.78 4.57
C GLN A 53 -5.27 -11.99 3.32
N ASN A 54 -5.69 -10.90 2.66
CA ASN A 54 -6.57 -10.98 1.49
C ASN A 54 -5.84 -11.35 0.19
N THR A 55 -4.52 -11.25 0.15
CA THR A 55 -3.70 -11.61 -1.02
C THR A 55 -2.96 -12.94 -0.86
N THR A 56 -3.05 -13.58 0.30
CA THR A 56 -2.44 -14.89 0.57
C THR A 56 -3.43 -16.00 0.17
N PRO A 57 -3.08 -16.91 -0.76
CA PRO A 57 -3.95 -18.00 -1.16
C PRO A 57 -4.30 -18.92 0.02
N SER A 58 -5.57 -19.31 0.14
CA SER A 58 -6.10 -20.12 1.26
C SER A 58 -5.41 -21.49 1.46
N HIS A 59 -4.70 -21.96 0.44
CA HIS A 59 -4.00 -23.26 0.46
C HIS A 59 -2.50 -23.15 0.73
N SER A 60 -1.94 -21.95 0.88
CA SER A 60 -0.51 -21.73 1.09
C SER A 60 -0.09 -21.71 2.57
N LYS A 61 -0.78 -22.46 3.43
CA LYS A 61 -0.56 -22.49 4.89
C LYS A 61 0.82 -22.99 5.37
N SER A 62 1.80 -23.13 4.52
CA SER A 62 3.14 -23.61 4.90
C SER A 62 4.28 -22.72 4.38
N SER A 63 4.04 -21.46 4.11
CA SER A 63 5.17 -20.57 3.85
C SER A 63 5.92 -20.28 5.16
N ASP A 64 7.23 -20.31 5.08
CA ASP A 64 8.08 -19.89 6.19
C ASP A 64 7.65 -18.49 6.66
N PRO A 65 7.36 -18.29 7.96
CA PRO A 65 6.97 -16.98 8.51
C PRO A 65 7.97 -15.85 8.22
N PHE A 66 9.18 -16.19 7.83
CA PHE A 66 10.21 -15.25 7.41
C PHE A 66 9.74 -14.38 6.24
N TRP A 67 9.12 -14.97 5.21
CA TRP A 67 8.71 -14.23 4.01
C TRP A 67 7.64 -13.19 4.34
N GLU A 68 6.59 -13.60 5.06
CA GLU A 68 5.52 -12.70 5.44
C GLU A 68 6.02 -11.54 6.32
N LYS A 69 6.90 -11.85 7.29
CA LYS A 69 7.49 -10.81 8.15
C LYS A 69 8.38 -9.84 7.38
N SER A 70 9.13 -10.34 6.41
CA SER A 70 10.02 -9.52 5.60
C SER A 70 9.23 -8.62 4.63
N GLU A 71 8.16 -9.14 4.03
CA GLU A 71 7.21 -8.35 3.22
C GLU A 71 6.54 -7.26 4.08
N THR A 72 6.08 -7.63 5.28
CA THR A 72 5.48 -6.69 6.24
C THR A 72 6.45 -5.58 6.59
N ALA A 73 7.71 -5.89 6.90
CA ALA A 73 8.72 -4.90 7.23
C ALA A 73 8.97 -3.92 6.07
N LEU A 74 9.09 -4.42 4.84
CA LEU A 74 9.26 -3.56 3.68
C LEU A 74 8.03 -2.68 3.45
N LEU A 75 6.82 -3.25 3.43
CA LEU A 75 5.58 -2.49 3.26
C LEU A 75 5.41 -1.43 4.36
N GLN A 76 5.72 -1.78 5.61
CA GLN A 76 5.66 -0.84 6.73
C GLN A 76 6.65 0.32 6.54
N ALA A 77 7.88 0.04 6.10
CA ALA A 77 8.85 1.09 5.80
C ALA A 77 8.31 2.07 4.75
N LEU A 78 7.82 1.55 3.61
CA LEU A 78 7.34 2.35 2.49
C LEU A 78 6.08 3.17 2.86
N MET A 79 5.10 2.52 3.48
CA MET A 79 3.82 3.17 3.79
C MET A 79 3.96 4.21 4.91
N LEU A 80 4.79 3.95 5.95
CA LEU A 80 5.11 4.95 6.96
C LEU A 80 5.90 6.11 6.39
N TYR A 81 6.83 5.85 5.46
CA TYR A 81 7.52 6.91 4.75
C TYR A 81 6.51 7.82 4.03
N LEU A 82 5.58 7.25 3.26
CA LEU A 82 4.56 8.03 2.56
C LEU A 82 3.65 8.79 3.52
N LEU A 83 3.21 8.16 4.61
CA LEU A 83 2.32 8.79 5.58
C LEU A 83 2.94 10.04 6.24
N HIS A 84 4.23 9.98 6.59
CA HIS A 84 4.88 11.03 7.37
C HIS A 84 5.66 12.05 6.53
N GLU A 85 6.14 11.65 5.35
CA GLU A 85 7.10 12.43 4.57
C GLU A 85 6.54 12.93 3.24
N ALA A 86 5.57 12.21 2.65
CA ALA A 86 5.05 12.55 1.35
C ALA A 86 3.84 13.49 1.45
N PRO A 87 3.63 14.35 0.44
CA PRO A 87 2.41 15.15 0.35
C PRO A 87 1.18 14.22 0.14
N PRO A 88 -0.04 14.65 0.55
CA PRO A 88 -1.24 13.80 0.51
C PRO A 88 -1.54 13.17 -0.85
N GLU A 89 -1.23 13.85 -1.94
CA GLU A 89 -1.42 13.33 -3.31
C GLU A 89 -0.52 12.16 -3.68
N GLU A 90 0.59 11.97 -2.96
CA GLU A 90 1.52 10.85 -3.13
C GLU A 90 1.23 9.70 -2.15
N GLN A 91 0.33 9.89 -1.18
CA GLN A 91 -0.04 8.88 -0.19
C GLN A 91 -1.06 7.90 -0.80
N ASN A 92 -0.59 6.97 -1.63
CA ASN A 92 -1.41 5.97 -2.31
C ASN A 92 -0.60 4.73 -2.73
N PHE A 93 -1.28 3.66 -3.14
CA PHE A 93 -0.61 2.42 -3.55
C PHE A 93 0.19 2.53 -4.86
N SER A 94 -0.15 3.46 -5.75
CA SER A 94 0.67 3.69 -6.95
C SER A 94 2.07 4.16 -6.57
N MET A 95 2.17 5.06 -5.60
CA MET A 95 3.46 5.53 -5.10
C MET A 95 4.22 4.42 -4.35
N VAL A 96 3.54 3.55 -3.60
CA VAL A 96 4.19 2.35 -3.01
C VAL A 96 4.83 1.50 -4.11
N MET A 97 4.13 1.28 -5.24
CA MET A 97 4.69 0.52 -6.37
C MET A 97 5.89 1.20 -7.02
N GLU A 98 5.87 2.53 -7.16
CA GLU A 98 7.01 3.29 -7.65
C GLU A 98 8.22 3.19 -6.72
N MET A 99 8.00 3.25 -5.40
CA MET A 99 9.07 3.04 -4.42
C MET A 99 9.66 1.62 -4.48
N ILE A 100 8.83 0.59 -4.68
CA ILE A 100 9.30 -0.79 -4.88
C ILE A 100 10.15 -0.89 -6.15
N ALA A 101 9.72 -0.25 -7.23
CA ALA A 101 10.49 -0.23 -8.49
C ALA A 101 11.83 0.53 -8.33
N ALA A 102 11.87 1.56 -7.48
CA ALA A 102 13.08 2.32 -7.18
C ALA A 102 14.04 1.58 -6.21
N ALA A 103 13.61 0.46 -5.62
CA ALA A 103 14.40 -0.38 -4.72
C ALA A 103 15.25 -1.39 -5.52
N GLU A 104 16.11 -0.92 -6.40
CA GLU A 104 17.00 -1.79 -7.16
C GLU A 104 18.02 -2.48 -6.25
N VAL A 105 18.22 -3.80 -6.46
CA VAL A 105 19.21 -4.60 -5.74
C VAL A 105 20.19 -5.21 -6.73
N HIS A 106 21.46 -4.90 -6.55
CA HIS A 106 22.58 -5.48 -7.30
C HIS A 106 23.20 -6.60 -6.48
N GLU A 107 23.10 -7.85 -6.97
CA GLU A 107 23.53 -9.04 -6.23
C GLU A 107 25.07 -9.12 -6.09
N ASP A 108 25.80 -8.52 -7.03
CA ASP A 108 27.25 -8.58 -7.13
C ASP A 108 27.95 -7.29 -6.63
N ASP A 109 27.18 -6.32 -6.13
CA ASP A 109 27.72 -5.04 -5.65
C ASP A 109 27.04 -4.61 -4.35
N ASP A 110 27.64 -4.97 -3.24
CA ASP A 110 27.16 -4.61 -1.89
C ASP A 110 27.30 -3.11 -1.58
N THR A 111 28.00 -2.35 -2.43
CA THR A 111 28.18 -0.90 -2.26
C THR A 111 27.13 -0.08 -3.03
N TYR A 112 26.36 -0.74 -3.90
CA TYR A 112 25.33 -0.07 -4.67
C TYR A 112 24.23 0.50 -3.78
N GLN A 113 23.90 1.74 -4.03
CA GLN A 113 22.78 2.43 -3.37
C GLN A 113 21.69 2.76 -4.39
N SER A 114 20.54 2.17 -4.20
CA SER A 114 19.33 2.50 -4.98
C SER A 114 18.80 3.89 -4.63
N THR A 115 17.92 4.43 -5.46
CA THR A 115 17.20 5.69 -5.16
C THR A 115 16.47 5.60 -3.82
N LEU A 116 15.91 4.43 -3.51
CA LEU A 116 15.22 4.20 -2.24
C LEU A 116 16.18 4.22 -1.05
N ASP A 117 17.39 3.64 -1.18
CA ASP A 117 18.43 3.72 -0.15
C ASP A 117 18.81 5.17 0.19
N ILE A 118 18.97 6.00 -0.84
CA ILE A 118 19.29 7.42 -0.67
C ILE A 118 18.14 8.16 0.05
N LEU A 119 16.90 7.82 -0.28
CA LEU A 119 15.71 8.41 0.32
C LEU A 119 15.65 8.12 1.83
N PHE A 120 15.81 6.84 2.21
CA PHE A 120 15.81 6.44 3.62
C PHE A 120 17.03 6.94 4.39
N ALA A 121 18.21 7.02 3.76
CA ALA A 121 19.39 7.59 4.38
C ALA A 121 19.20 9.09 4.73
N ARG A 122 18.51 9.85 3.87
CA ARG A 122 18.17 11.25 4.15
C ARG A 122 17.18 11.38 5.31
N LEU A 123 16.17 10.51 5.37
CA LEU A 123 15.24 10.48 6.49
C LEU A 123 15.97 10.14 7.79
N GLU A 124 16.83 9.12 7.78
CA GLU A 124 17.57 8.66 8.95
C GLU A 124 18.50 9.75 9.52
N MET A 125 19.13 10.57 8.65
CA MET A 125 19.94 11.71 9.11
C MET A 125 19.11 12.77 9.82
N ARG A 126 17.84 12.96 9.45
CA ARG A 126 16.93 13.93 10.06
C ARG A 126 16.20 13.35 11.26
N GLU A 127 15.76 12.09 11.15
CA GLU A 127 14.94 11.39 12.14
C GLU A 127 15.50 9.98 12.41
N PRO A 128 16.57 9.85 13.21
CA PRO A 128 17.25 8.56 13.47
C PRO A 128 16.33 7.51 14.11
N ASP A 129 15.30 7.94 14.84
CA ASP A 129 14.34 7.10 15.52
C ASP A 129 13.10 6.74 14.71
N SER A 130 12.99 7.22 13.47
CA SER A 130 11.88 6.90 12.56
C SER A 130 11.63 5.39 12.48
N ILE A 131 10.38 4.99 12.68
CA ILE A 131 9.96 3.58 12.53
C ILE A 131 10.13 3.13 11.08
N ALA A 132 9.86 4.00 10.12
CA ALA A 132 10.08 3.71 8.70
C ALA A 132 11.54 3.31 8.43
N CYS A 133 12.52 4.07 8.98
CA CYS A 133 13.94 3.75 8.85
C CYS A 133 14.31 2.43 9.54
N LYS A 134 13.74 2.17 10.75
CA LYS A 134 13.97 0.92 11.48
C LYS A 134 13.50 -0.29 10.68
N GLN A 135 12.32 -0.21 10.07
CA GLN A 135 11.77 -1.27 9.23
C GLN A 135 12.55 -1.44 7.92
N TYR A 136 12.95 -0.34 7.30
CA TYR A 136 13.79 -0.41 6.11
C TYR A 136 15.14 -1.09 6.37
N ARG A 137 15.78 -0.81 7.51
CA ARG A 137 17.00 -1.49 7.94
C ARG A 137 16.81 -3.02 8.10
N ILE A 138 15.66 -3.45 8.63
CA ILE A 138 15.33 -4.89 8.72
C ILE A 138 15.31 -5.52 7.33
N PHE A 139 14.66 -4.88 6.36
CA PHE A 139 14.66 -5.33 4.96
C PHE A 139 16.09 -5.40 4.39
N LYS A 140 16.92 -4.37 4.62
CA LYS A 140 18.31 -4.29 4.12
C LYS A 140 19.27 -5.31 4.77
N GLN A 141 18.89 -5.94 5.89
CA GLN A 141 19.66 -7.04 6.47
C GLN A 141 19.56 -8.34 5.65
N ALA A 142 18.58 -8.44 4.76
CA ALA A 142 18.49 -9.56 3.85
C ALA A 142 19.61 -9.48 2.81
N ALA A 143 20.31 -10.60 2.59
CA ALA A 143 21.33 -10.69 1.54
C ALA A 143 20.73 -10.43 0.14
N GLY A 144 21.53 -9.96 -0.82
CA GLY A 144 21.11 -9.46 -2.12
C GLY A 144 20.04 -10.29 -2.82
N LYS A 145 20.22 -11.61 -2.98
CA LYS A 145 19.21 -12.52 -3.56
C LYS A 145 17.92 -12.58 -2.76
N THR A 146 18.02 -12.57 -1.43
CA THR A 146 16.85 -12.60 -0.54
C THR A 146 16.10 -11.28 -0.61
N ALA A 147 16.79 -10.15 -0.56
CA ALA A 147 16.18 -8.82 -0.70
C ALA A 147 15.44 -8.68 -2.04
N LYS A 148 16.05 -9.13 -3.15
CA LYS A 148 15.41 -9.17 -4.46
C LYS A 148 14.15 -10.05 -4.48
N SER A 149 14.21 -11.20 -3.83
CA SER A 149 13.05 -12.10 -3.74
C SER A 149 11.91 -11.49 -2.93
N ILE A 150 12.21 -10.74 -1.85
CA ILE A 150 11.21 -10.00 -1.07
C ILE A 150 10.57 -8.91 -1.94
N LEU A 151 11.35 -8.13 -2.69
CA LEU A 151 10.84 -7.10 -3.61
C LEU A 151 9.90 -7.69 -4.67
N VAL A 152 10.30 -8.82 -5.28
CA VAL A 152 9.46 -9.53 -6.26
C VAL A 152 8.16 -10.01 -5.61
N SER A 153 8.24 -10.58 -4.41
CA SER A 153 7.07 -11.10 -3.68
C SER A 153 6.07 -9.99 -3.37
N VAL A 154 6.54 -8.86 -2.85
CA VAL A 154 5.69 -7.68 -2.58
C VAL A 154 5.11 -7.12 -3.89
N GLY A 155 5.92 -7.01 -4.95
CA GLY A 155 5.45 -6.57 -6.27
C GLY A 155 4.34 -7.46 -6.84
N VAL A 156 4.46 -8.79 -6.70
CA VAL A 156 3.42 -9.74 -7.11
C VAL A 156 2.16 -9.57 -6.26
N ARG A 157 2.30 -9.39 -4.96
CA ARG A 157 1.17 -9.16 -4.03
C ARG A 157 0.38 -7.91 -4.39
N LEU A 158 1.07 -6.86 -4.78
CA LEU A 158 0.48 -5.57 -5.15
C LEU A 158 0.17 -5.44 -6.65
N ALA A 159 0.34 -6.51 -7.45
CA ALA A 159 0.22 -6.45 -8.90
C ALA A 159 -1.13 -5.90 -9.40
N ALA A 160 -2.21 -6.04 -8.62
CA ALA A 160 -3.52 -5.46 -8.97
C ALA A 160 -3.46 -3.92 -9.11
N PHE A 161 -2.60 -3.24 -8.33
CA PHE A 161 -2.45 -1.79 -8.39
C PHE A 161 -1.68 -1.29 -9.62
N ASN A 162 -1.07 -2.20 -10.40
CA ASN A 162 -0.50 -1.88 -11.72
C ASN A 162 -1.58 -1.75 -12.81
N LEU A 163 -2.80 -2.24 -12.57
CA LEU A 163 -3.91 -2.06 -13.50
C LEU A 163 -4.36 -0.59 -13.45
N GLN A 164 -4.31 0.10 -14.59
CA GLN A 164 -4.62 1.52 -14.67
C GLN A 164 -5.98 1.89 -14.05
N SER A 165 -6.97 1.01 -14.18
CA SER A 165 -8.29 1.21 -13.58
C SER A 165 -8.26 1.16 -12.04
N ILE A 166 -7.52 0.22 -11.47
CA ILE A 166 -7.37 0.07 -10.01
C ILE A 166 -6.49 1.20 -9.46
N ALA A 167 -5.38 1.52 -10.13
CA ALA A 167 -4.51 2.63 -9.75
C ALA A 167 -5.31 3.94 -9.64
N LYS A 168 -6.14 4.26 -10.65
CA LYS A 168 -7.01 5.44 -10.63
C LYS A 168 -8.03 5.41 -9.50
N LEU A 169 -8.67 4.26 -9.25
CA LEU A 169 -9.66 4.11 -8.18
C LEU A 169 -9.09 4.29 -6.77
N THR A 170 -7.78 4.02 -6.61
CA THR A 170 -7.12 4.05 -5.29
C THR A 170 -6.17 5.22 -5.11
N MET A 171 -6.11 6.14 -6.10
CA MET A 171 -5.22 7.31 -6.05
C MET A 171 -5.79 8.44 -5.20
N THR A 172 -7.11 8.66 -5.27
CA THR A 172 -7.82 9.72 -4.55
C THR A 172 -8.98 9.14 -3.76
N ASP A 173 -9.55 9.90 -2.84
CA ASP A 173 -10.74 9.51 -2.09
C ASP A 173 -11.92 10.41 -2.44
N GLU A 174 -13.06 9.80 -2.78
CA GLU A 174 -14.33 10.47 -3.08
C GLU A 174 -15.47 9.91 -2.19
N LEU A 175 -15.16 8.89 -1.36
CA LEU A 175 -16.19 8.24 -0.54
C LEU A 175 -16.44 8.96 0.77
N HIS A 176 -15.45 9.71 1.30
CA HIS A 176 -15.56 10.47 2.55
C HIS A 176 -16.21 9.66 3.68
N LEU A 177 -15.71 8.42 3.91
CA LEU A 177 -16.34 7.46 4.83
C LEU A 177 -16.46 8.00 6.28
N GLN A 178 -15.65 8.99 6.67
CA GLN A 178 -15.77 9.66 7.98
C GLN A 178 -17.08 10.47 8.12
N GLU A 179 -17.71 10.84 7.02
CA GLU A 179 -18.92 11.66 6.97
C GLU A 179 -20.21 10.81 6.84
N LEU A 180 -20.05 9.47 6.79
CA LEU A 180 -21.18 8.55 6.77
C LEU A 180 -21.82 8.48 8.16
N GLY A 181 -23.00 9.09 8.33
CA GLY A 181 -23.73 9.10 9.58
C GLY A 181 -25.25 9.16 9.41
#